data_1d3a4083c70582630427a5ea6cab62c9
#
_entry.id   1d3a4083c70582630427a5ea6cab62c9
#
_cell.length_a   1.000
_cell.length_b   1.000
_cell.length_c   1.000
_cell.angle_alpha   90.00
_cell.angle_beta   90.00
_cell.angle_gamma   90.00
#
_symmetry.space_group_name_H-M   'P 1'
#
loop_
_entity.id
_entity.type
_entity.pdbx_description
1 polymer ?
#
loop_
_entity_poly.entity_id
_entity_poly.type
_entity_poly.pdbx_seq_one_letter_code
_entity_poly.pdbx_strand_id
1 'polypeptide(L)'
;MPFLSFWHDLCLIIDMKNINLHKHKIFRKTKDVLFFDITMPKSNASDLVIHDSSAISPPDDSLGNKQFYIHYHQIDNNRVVHGSRTFELINFEWDKPYQIIKLDRESGALRIPKKTYHRSVSCDDGSIVINQSERDDLFQAKKEFRPVSVIKNKKLAYILKNIKPVIIKV
;
A
#
# COMPACT_ATOMS: atom_id res chain seq x y z
N MET A 1 -8.97 -36.65 29.91
CA MET A 1 -8.07 -36.42 28.79
C MET A 1 -8.68 -35.26 27.96
N PRO A 2 -8.11 -34.07 27.96
CA PRO A 2 -8.62 -32.98 27.10
C PRO A 2 -7.98 -33.07 25.73
N PHE A 3 -8.79 -33.06 24.69
CA PHE A 3 -8.40 -32.94 23.29
C PHE A 3 -7.81 -31.56 23.05
N LEU A 4 -6.51 -31.52 22.76
CA LEU A 4 -5.84 -30.38 22.19
C LEU A 4 -6.23 -30.27 20.71
N SER A 5 -7.14 -29.36 20.39
CA SER A 5 -7.40 -28.98 19.01
C SER A 5 -6.26 -28.08 18.52
N PHE A 6 -5.36 -28.66 17.72
CA PHE A 6 -4.41 -27.90 16.92
C PHE A 6 -5.19 -27.16 15.84
N TRP A 7 -5.51 -25.91 16.08
CA TRP A 7 -5.88 -24.99 15.00
C TRP A 7 -4.61 -24.62 14.26
N HIS A 8 -4.40 -25.27 13.13
CA HIS A 8 -3.46 -24.80 12.12
C HIS A 8 -4.11 -23.53 11.54
N ASP A 9 -3.57 -22.36 11.93
CA ASP A 9 -3.83 -21.10 11.23
C ASP A 9 -3.30 -21.26 9.82
N LEU A 10 -4.19 -21.68 8.93
CA LEU A 10 -3.96 -21.67 7.50
C LEU A 10 -3.93 -20.18 7.11
N CYS A 11 -2.73 -19.64 6.99
CA CYS A 11 -2.50 -18.33 6.44
C CYS A 11 -3.01 -18.37 4.99
N LEU A 12 -4.27 -18.01 4.77
CA LEU A 12 -4.84 -17.80 3.45
C LEU A 12 -4.08 -16.61 2.82
N ILE A 13 -2.97 -16.92 2.17
CA ILE A 13 -2.40 -16.04 1.17
C ILE A 13 -3.43 -16.03 0.05
N ILE A 14 -4.23 -14.98 -0.02
CA ILE A 14 -4.99 -14.70 -1.23
C ILE A 14 -3.92 -14.34 -2.26
N ASP A 15 -3.50 -15.35 -3.03
CA ASP A 15 -2.61 -15.18 -4.19
C ASP A 15 -3.39 -14.46 -5.29
N MET A 16 -3.57 -13.17 -5.08
CA MET A 16 -3.97 -12.26 -6.14
C MET A 16 -2.70 -11.89 -6.85
N LYS A 17 -2.46 -12.49 -7.98
CA LYS A 17 -1.21 -12.60 -8.77
C LYS A 17 -0.23 -11.41 -8.75
N ASN A 18 -0.50 -10.29 -8.05
CA ASN A 18 0.36 -9.11 -8.08
C ASN A 18 0.29 -8.22 -6.83
N ILE A 19 -0.77 -8.26 -6.00
CA ILE A 19 -0.84 -7.54 -4.72
C ILE A 19 -0.64 -8.50 -3.57
N ASN A 20 0.27 -8.17 -2.67
CA ASN A 20 0.53 -8.95 -1.46
C ASN A 20 0.08 -8.16 -0.22
N LEU A 21 -0.82 -8.77 0.56
CA LEU A 21 -1.29 -8.25 1.84
C LEU A 21 -0.76 -9.13 2.98
N HIS A 22 0.03 -8.52 3.84
CA HIS A 22 0.47 -9.16 5.08
C HIS A 22 -0.61 -8.97 6.14
N LYS A 23 -1.38 -10.03 6.42
CA LYS A 23 -2.33 -10.03 7.54
C LYS A 23 -1.60 -9.86 8.86
N HIS A 24 -2.20 -9.11 9.78
CA HIS A 24 -1.64 -8.99 11.11
C HIS A 24 -2.02 -10.18 12.00
N LYS A 25 -1.12 -10.52 12.89
CA LYS A 25 -1.41 -11.47 13.97
C LYS A 25 -2.17 -10.73 15.07
N ILE A 26 -3.45 -11.06 15.23
CA ILE A 26 -4.30 -10.46 16.25
C ILE A 26 -4.06 -11.21 17.57
N PHE A 27 -3.65 -10.49 18.62
CA PHE A 27 -3.51 -11.01 19.97
C PHE A 27 -4.80 -10.93 20.76
N ARG A 28 -5.57 -9.84 20.58
CA ARG A 28 -6.86 -9.62 21.24
C ARG A 28 -7.73 -8.70 20.40
N LYS A 29 -8.99 -9.08 20.26
CA LYS A 29 -10.05 -8.24 19.66
C LYS A 29 -11.26 -8.25 20.60
N THR A 30 -11.63 -7.06 21.11
CA THR A 30 -12.83 -6.81 21.89
C THR A 30 -13.60 -5.66 21.24
N LYS A 31 -14.73 -5.26 21.81
CA LYS A 31 -15.51 -4.11 21.34
C LYS A 31 -14.64 -2.83 21.29
N ASP A 32 -13.79 -2.63 22.30
CA ASP A 32 -13.07 -1.36 22.50
C ASP A 32 -11.54 -1.48 22.31
N VAL A 33 -11.02 -2.70 22.09
CA VAL A 33 -9.58 -2.93 21.97
C VAL A 33 -9.28 -3.87 20.81
N LEU A 34 -8.43 -3.41 19.91
CA LEU A 34 -7.77 -4.23 18.89
C LEU A 34 -6.26 -4.23 19.17
N PHE A 35 -5.72 -5.39 19.56
CA PHE A 35 -4.30 -5.58 19.84
C PHE A 35 -3.71 -6.59 18.85
N PHE A 36 -2.78 -6.13 18.02
CA PHE A 36 -2.15 -6.96 16.99
C PHE A 36 -0.67 -6.62 16.80
N ASP A 37 0.05 -7.57 16.24
CA ASP A 37 1.45 -7.41 15.86
C ASP A 37 1.56 -6.62 14.55
N ILE A 38 2.42 -5.61 14.53
CA ILE A 38 2.71 -4.80 13.33
C ILE A 38 4.08 -5.11 12.73
N THR A 39 4.79 -6.09 13.28
CA THR A 39 6.13 -6.44 12.80
C THR A 39 6.11 -6.84 11.33
N MET A 40 6.95 -6.19 10.54
CA MET A 40 7.18 -6.54 9.15
C MET A 40 8.57 -7.15 9.00
N PRO A 41 8.65 -8.43 8.59
CA PRO A 41 9.94 -9.06 8.30
C PRO A 41 10.72 -8.25 7.26
N LYS A 42 12.03 -8.10 7.45
CA LYS A 42 12.96 -7.36 6.56
C LYS A 42 12.76 -5.83 6.53
N SER A 43 11.82 -5.26 7.25
CA SER A 43 11.74 -3.81 7.38
C SER A 43 12.98 -3.28 8.11
N ASN A 44 13.60 -2.26 7.53
CA ASN A 44 14.76 -1.56 8.10
C ASN A 44 14.53 -0.04 8.21
N ALA A 45 13.31 0.42 7.90
CA ALA A 45 12.90 1.80 8.07
C ALA A 45 11.38 1.88 8.35
N SER A 46 10.95 2.89 9.10
CA SER A 46 9.54 3.13 9.41
C SER A 46 9.22 4.59 9.25
N ASP A 47 8.23 4.87 8.42
CA ASP A 47 7.73 6.22 8.15
C ASP A 47 6.28 6.31 8.65
N LEU A 48 5.93 7.44 9.27
CA LEU A 48 4.56 7.77 9.64
C LEU A 48 4.01 8.81 8.66
N VAL A 49 2.88 8.50 8.03
CA VAL A 49 2.25 9.38 7.04
C VAL A 49 0.86 9.77 7.54
N ILE A 50 0.67 11.05 7.84
CA ILE A 50 -0.58 11.61 8.36
C ILE A 50 -1.23 12.47 7.26
N HIS A 51 -2.49 12.18 6.96
CA HIS A 51 -3.36 13.01 6.14
C HIS A 51 -4.53 13.49 7.01
N ASP A 52 -4.69 14.80 7.15
CA ASP A 52 -5.69 15.39 8.03
C ASP A 52 -7.10 15.45 7.41
N SER A 53 -7.22 15.17 6.11
CA SER A 53 -8.48 15.19 5.37
C SER A 53 -8.37 14.30 4.13
N SER A 54 -9.28 14.42 3.17
CA SER A 54 -9.25 13.73 1.87
C SER A 54 -8.04 14.17 1.02
N ALA A 55 -6.83 14.05 1.56
CA ALA A 55 -5.59 14.40 0.90
C ALA A 55 -5.16 13.35 -0.12
N ILE A 56 -4.45 13.80 -1.15
CA ILE A 56 -3.92 12.97 -2.23
C ILE A 56 -2.39 13.00 -2.16
N SER A 57 -1.75 11.83 -2.22
CA SER A 57 -0.30 11.69 -2.20
C SER A 57 0.20 10.75 -3.31
N PRO A 58 1.07 11.24 -4.24
CA PRO A 58 1.42 12.64 -4.43
C PRO A 58 0.23 13.46 -4.97
N PRO A 59 0.19 14.77 -4.73
CA PRO A 59 -0.84 15.64 -5.30
C PRO A 59 -0.71 15.70 -6.82
N ASP A 60 -1.71 16.27 -7.49
CA ASP A 60 -1.61 16.59 -8.92
C ASP A 60 -0.52 17.65 -9.14
N ASP A 61 0.05 17.70 -10.33
CA ASP A 61 0.99 18.76 -10.70
C ASP A 61 0.28 20.11 -10.88
N SER A 62 1.06 21.18 -11.08
CA SER A 62 0.52 22.53 -11.24
C SER A 62 -0.44 22.72 -12.43
N LEU A 63 -0.51 21.74 -13.33
CA LEU A 63 -1.41 21.72 -14.49
C LEU A 63 -2.61 20.78 -14.28
N GLY A 64 -2.77 20.23 -13.08
CA GLY A 64 -3.84 19.29 -12.74
C GLY A 64 -3.63 17.85 -13.25
N ASN A 65 -2.43 17.49 -13.66
CA ASN A 65 -2.17 16.12 -14.09
C ASN A 65 -1.82 15.23 -12.90
N LYS A 66 -2.35 14.02 -12.89
CA LYS A 66 -1.99 13.01 -11.89
C LYS A 66 -0.47 12.80 -11.82
N GLN A 67 0.01 12.63 -10.60
CA GLN A 67 1.38 12.22 -10.33
C GLN A 67 1.39 10.91 -9.54
N PHE A 68 2.49 10.16 -9.67
CA PHE A 68 2.73 8.92 -8.95
C PHE A 68 4.14 8.92 -8.37
N TYR A 69 4.33 8.29 -7.20
CA TYR A 69 5.65 7.87 -6.76
C TYR A 69 6.03 6.57 -7.45
N ILE A 70 7.32 6.32 -7.60
CA ILE A 70 7.91 5.05 -8.00
C ILE A 70 9.22 4.88 -7.26
N HIS A 71 9.39 3.75 -6.58
CA HIS A 71 10.60 3.44 -5.85
C HIS A 71 11.42 2.37 -6.57
N TYR A 72 12.70 2.64 -6.74
CA TYR A 72 13.65 1.70 -7.32
C TYR A 72 14.46 0.98 -6.25
N HIS A 73 14.61 1.60 -5.07
CA HIS A 73 15.44 1.12 -3.96
C HIS A 73 14.68 0.96 -2.65
N GLN A 74 13.34 1.02 -2.70
CA GLN A 74 12.45 0.83 -1.57
C GLN A 74 11.29 -0.08 -1.95
N ILE A 75 10.91 -0.95 -1.03
CA ILE A 75 9.64 -1.66 -1.01
C ILE A 75 8.83 -1.04 0.12
N ASP A 76 7.58 -0.70 -0.12
CA ASP A 76 6.69 -0.19 0.91
C ASP A 76 5.85 -1.32 1.52
N ASN A 77 5.63 -1.26 2.82
CA ASN A 77 4.66 -2.09 3.52
C ASN A 77 3.72 -1.14 4.29
N ASN A 78 2.70 -0.67 3.60
CA ASN A 78 1.77 0.35 4.09
C ASN A 78 0.64 -0.25 4.91
N ARG A 79 0.53 0.15 6.18
CA ARG A 79 -0.55 -0.24 7.09
C ARG A 79 -1.35 0.99 7.50
N VAL A 80 -2.64 0.98 7.22
CA VAL A 80 -3.56 2.00 7.74
C VAL A 80 -3.85 1.69 9.20
N VAL A 81 -3.63 2.65 10.09
CA VAL A 81 -3.90 2.50 11.53
C VAL A 81 -5.08 3.37 11.99
N HIS A 82 -5.42 4.39 11.20
CA HIS A 82 -6.60 5.24 11.41
C HIS A 82 -7.20 5.67 10.06
N GLY A 83 -8.52 5.78 10.00
CA GLY A 83 -9.24 6.13 8.78
C GLY A 83 -9.20 5.05 7.71
N SER A 84 -9.24 5.45 6.45
CA SER A 84 -9.05 4.57 5.30
C SER A 84 -8.28 5.25 4.18
N ARG A 85 -7.56 4.47 3.39
CA ARG A 85 -6.77 4.99 2.27
C ARG A 85 -6.93 4.09 1.05
N THR A 86 -7.23 4.70 -0.08
CA THR A 86 -7.31 4.04 -1.38
C THR A 86 -5.99 4.21 -2.10
N PHE A 87 -5.38 3.12 -2.53
CA PHE A 87 -4.14 3.11 -3.31
C PHE A 87 -4.45 2.79 -4.76
N GLU A 88 -3.95 3.62 -5.69
CA GLU A 88 -3.84 3.33 -7.11
C GLU A 88 -2.43 2.77 -7.37
N LEU A 89 -2.34 1.58 -7.96
CA LEU A 89 -1.09 0.88 -8.22
C LEU A 89 -0.97 0.54 -9.71
N ILE A 90 0.16 0.89 -10.32
CA ILE A 90 0.46 0.55 -11.71
C ILE A 90 1.85 -0.07 -11.77
N ASN A 91 1.91 -1.31 -12.27
CA ASN A 91 3.17 -1.99 -12.51
C ASN A 91 3.11 -2.64 -13.90
N PHE A 92 4.07 -2.30 -14.74
CA PHE A 92 4.10 -2.72 -16.14
C PHE A 92 4.43 -4.21 -16.35
N GLU A 93 4.90 -4.87 -15.29
CA GLU A 93 5.26 -6.29 -15.29
C GLU A 93 4.10 -7.19 -14.81
N TRP A 94 2.99 -6.59 -14.34
CA TRP A 94 1.84 -7.34 -13.85
C TRP A 94 0.89 -7.74 -15.00
N ASP A 95 0.28 -8.93 -14.90
CA ASP A 95 -0.77 -9.40 -15.81
C ASP A 95 -1.96 -8.43 -15.83
N LYS A 96 -2.29 -7.86 -14.68
CA LYS A 96 -3.27 -6.78 -14.51
C LYS A 96 -2.53 -5.53 -14.04
N PRO A 97 -2.02 -4.72 -14.98
CA PRO A 97 -1.06 -3.67 -14.67
C PRO A 97 -1.62 -2.51 -13.85
N TYR A 98 -2.94 -2.34 -13.80
CA TYR A 98 -3.60 -1.28 -13.04
C TYR A 98 -4.56 -1.85 -12.00
N GLN A 99 -4.28 -1.58 -10.74
CA GLN A 99 -5.04 -2.11 -9.61
C GLN A 99 -5.36 -0.99 -8.62
N ILE A 100 -6.53 -1.07 -7.98
CA ILE A 100 -6.96 -0.15 -6.93
C ILE A 100 -7.36 -0.98 -5.71
N ILE A 101 -6.86 -0.60 -4.55
CA ILE A 101 -7.18 -1.25 -3.28
C ILE A 101 -7.49 -0.20 -2.22
N LYS A 102 -8.58 -0.40 -1.46
CA LYS A 102 -8.91 0.40 -0.29
C LYS A 102 -8.52 -0.36 0.97
N LEU A 103 -7.74 0.28 1.82
CA LEU A 103 -7.31 -0.26 3.11
C LEU A 103 -7.92 0.53 4.26
N ASP A 104 -8.15 -0.16 5.35
CA ASP A 104 -8.43 0.34 6.68
C ASP A 104 -7.54 -0.37 7.72
N ARG A 105 -7.79 -0.14 9.00
CA ARG A 105 -6.99 -0.73 10.07
C ARG A 105 -7.08 -2.26 10.16
N GLU A 106 -8.10 -2.89 9.58
CA GLU A 106 -8.30 -4.35 9.63
C GLU A 106 -7.72 -5.07 8.40
N SER A 107 -7.38 -4.34 7.35
CA SER A 107 -6.95 -4.89 6.06
C SER A 107 -5.58 -5.59 6.09
N GLY A 108 -4.68 -5.20 7.00
CA GLY A 108 -3.29 -5.68 7.00
C GLY A 108 -2.31 -4.66 6.40
N ALA A 109 -1.11 -5.09 6.05
CA ALA A 109 -0.10 -4.24 5.41
C ALA A 109 -0.01 -4.56 3.92
N LEU A 110 -0.22 -3.54 3.09
CA LEU A 110 -0.07 -3.61 1.64
C LEU A 110 1.42 -3.54 1.27
N ARG A 111 1.94 -4.61 0.67
CA ARG A 111 3.28 -4.62 0.10
C ARG A 111 3.26 -4.06 -1.31
N ILE A 112 3.96 -2.96 -1.53
CA ILE A 112 4.16 -2.34 -2.84
C ILE A 112 5.61 -2.63 -3.28
N PRO A 113 5.83 -3.49 -4.26
CA PRO A 113 7.18 -3.83 -4.70
C PRO A 113 7.85 -2.67 -5.43
N LYS A 114 9.17 -2.71 -5.53
CA LYS A 114 9.96 -1.78 -6.34
C LYS A 114 9.38 -1.66 -7.75
N LYS A 115 9.59 -0.53 -8.40
CA LYS A 115 9.13 -0.22 -9.77
C LYS A 115 7.60 -0.19 -9.95
N THR A 116 6.84 -0.12 -8.85
CA THR A 116 5.40 0.07 -8.90
C THR A 116 5.07 1.55 -8.74
N TYR A 117 4.41 2.12 -9.74
CA TYR A 117 3.82 3.46 -9.63
C TYR A 117 2.67 3.40 -8.63
N HIS A 118 2.68 4.28 -7.65
CA HIS A 118 1.64 4.31 -6.64
C HIS A 118 1.24 5.73 -6.28
N ARG A 119 -0.03 5.88 -5.97
CA ARG A 119 -0.69 7.10 -5.51
C ARG A 119 -1.76 6.71 -4.52
N SER A 120 -2.03 7.53 -3.55
CA SER A 120 -3.07 7.24 -2.55
C SER A 120 -3.97 8.42 -2.26
N VAL A 121 -5.21 8.11 -1.88
CA VAL A 121 -6.24 9.09 -1.49
C VAL A 121 -6.82 8.67 -0.14
N SER A 122 -6.86 9.58 0.82
CA SER A 122 -7.49 9.35 2.13
C SER A 122 -9.00 9.55 2.06
N CYS A 123 -9.73 8.98 3.03
CA CYS A 123 -11.14 9.34 3.27
C CYS A 123 -11.24 10.80 3.79
N ASP A 124 -12.47 11.30 3.88
CA ASP A 124 -12.73 12.70 4.25
C ASP A 124 -12.22 13.06 5.65
N ASP A 125 -12.24 12.10 6.57
CA ASP A 125 -11.70 12.25 7.94
C ASP A 125 -10.17 12.09 8.00
N GLY A 126 -9.52 11.92 6.86
CA GLY A 126 -8.09 11.68 6.78
C GLY A 126 -7.69 10.24 7.04
N SER A 127 -6.39 10.00 7.17
CA SER A 127 -5.86 8.68 7.52
C SER A 127 -4.44 8.76 8.07
N ILE A 128 -4.10 7.79 8.91
CA ILE A 128 -2.74 7.59 9.41
C ILE A 128 -2.24 6.25 8.88
N VAL A 129 -1.06 6.27 8.26
CA VAL A 129 -0.39 5.09 7.70
C VAL A 129 0.99 4.94 8.32
N ILE A 130 1.33 3.73 8.73
CA ILE A 130 2.70 3.34 9.02
C ILE A 130 3.23 2.60 7.80
N ASN A 131 4.32 3.10 7.21
CA ASN A 131 5.05 2.42 6.16
C ASN A 131 6.31 1.78 6.75
N GLN A 132 6.32 0.46 6.87
CA GLN A 132 7.49 -0.31 7.31
C GLN A 132 8.26 -0.77 6.08
N SER A 133 9.13 0.09 5.58
CA SER A 133 9.80 -0.10 4.30
C SER A 133 11.07 -0.95 4.40
N GLU A 134 11.41 -1.57 3.26
CA GLU A 134 12.68 -2.28 3.04
C GLU A 134 13.50 -1.46 2.05
N ARG A 135 14.59 -0.86 2.53
CA ARG A 135 15.50 0.00 1.75
C ARG A 135 16.81 -0.74 1.50
N ASP A 136 17.30 -0.70 0.28
CA ASP A 136 18.63 -1.19 -0.03
C ASP A 136 19.69 -0.07 0.09
N ASP A 137 20.97 -0.43 -0.07
CA ASP A 137 22.10 0.48 0.12
C ASP A 137 22.16 1.65 -0.90
N LEU A 138 21.38 1.57 -1.98
CA LEU A 138 21.31 2.62 -3.00
C LEU A 138 20.17 3.61 -2.76
N PHE A 139 19.36 3.41 -1.71
CA PHE A 139 18.24 4.29 -1.38
C PHE A 139 18.71 5.73 -1.13
N GLN A 140 18.05 6.66 -1.81
CA GLN A 140 18.25 8.09 -1.63
C GLN A 140 16.91 8.81 -1.60
N ALA A 141 16.47 9.28 -0.43
CA ALA A 141 15.14 9.87 -0.22
C ALA A 141 14.79 10.97 -1.25
N LYS A 142 15.73 11.86 -1.58
CA LYS A 142 15.52 12.93 -2.58
C LYS A 142 15.22 12.41 -3.99
N LYS A 143 15.63 11.19 -4.33
CA LYS A 143 15.36 10.56 -5.63
C LYS A 143 14.08 9.72 -5.57
N GLU A 144 13.95 8.93 -4.50
CA GLU A 144 12.84 7.98 -4.33
C GLU A 144 11.48 8.67 -4.13
N PHE A 145 11.45 9.79 -3.39
CA PHE A 145 10.21 10.54 -3.12
C PHE A 145 9.94 11.67 -4.14
N ARG A 146 10.47 11.56 -5.35
CA ARG A 146 10.20 12.51 -6.42
C ARG A 146 9.01 12.04 -7.27
N PRO A 147 7.90 12.81 -7.32
CA PRO A 147 6.74 12.41 -8.09
C PRO A 147 7.01 12.44 -9.60
N VAL A 148 6.39 11.51 -10.31
CA VAL A 148 6.40 11.42 -11.78
C VAL A 148 5.03 11.81 -12.30
N SER A 149 4.95 12.89 -13.10
CA SER A 149 3.71 13.28 -13.76
C SER A 149 3.38 12.34 -14.91
N VAL A 150 2.10 11.99 -15.03
CA VAL A 150 1.57 11.09 -16.06
C VAL A 150 1.92 11.56 -17.48
N ILE A 151 1.87 12.87 -17.74
CA ILE A 151 2.18 13.42 -19.09
C ILE A 151 3.64 13.22 -19.50
N LYS A 152 4.55 13.01 -18.54
CA LYS A 152 5.98 12.75 -18.79
C LYS A 152 6.28 11.29 -19.05
N ASN A 153 5.29 10.38 -18.92
CA ASN A 153 5.47 8.95 -19.11
C ASN A 153 4.37 8.38 -20.01
N LYS A 154 4.69 8.20 -21.29
CA LYS A 154 3.75 7.73 -22.31
C LYS A 154 3.08 6.38 -21.96
N LYS A 155 3.82 5.46 -21.35
CA LYS A 155 3.30 4.12 -20.96
C LYS A 155 2.32 4.23 -19.78
N LEU A 156 2.63 5.06 -18.80
CA LEU A 156 1.74 5.34 -17.67
C LEU A 156 0.44 6.02 -18.15
N ALA A 157 0.57 7.04 -19.00
CA ALA A 157 -0.57 7.73 -19.62
C ALA A 157 -1.46 6.76 -20.43
N TYR A 158 -0.85 5.86 -21.20
CA TYR A 158 -1.57 4.85 -21.97
C TYR A 158 -2.38 3.92 -21.07
N ILE A 159 -1.80 3.41 -19.99
CA ILE A 159 -2.47 2.52 -19.04
C ILE A 159 -3.67 3.21 -18.40
N LEU A 160 -3.47 4.41 -17.88
CA LEU A 160 -4.55 5.17 -17.23
C LEU A 160 -5.71 5.51 -18.18
N LYS A 161 -5.42 5.71 -19.46
CA LYS A 161 -6.43 6.02 -20.48
C LYS A 161 -7.19 4.78 -20.97
N ASN A 162 -6.52 3.65 -21.13
CA ASN A 162 -7.03 2.52 -21.90
C ASN A 162 -7.31 1.26 -21.09
N ILE A 163 -6.78 1.16 -19.87
CA ILE A 163 -6.91 -0.03 -19.04
C ILE A 163 -7.81 0.28 -17.84
N LYS A 164 -8.89 -0.47 -17.69
CA LYS A 164 -9.73 -0.38 -16.50
C LYS A 164 -9.01 -0.99 -15.30
N PRO A 165 -9.03 -0.34 -14.14
CA PRO A 165 -8.41 -0.90 -12.95
C PRO A 165 -9.16 -2.14 -12.45
N VAL A 166 -8.41 -3.09 -11.91
CA VAL A 166 -8.98 -4.16 -11.09
C VAL A 166 -9.18 -3.61 -9.68
N ILE A 167 -10.41 -3.62 -9.21
CA ILE A 167 -10.75 -3.20 -7.85
C ILE A 167 -10.60 -4.39 -6.91
N ILE A 168 -9.72 -4.26 -5.94
CA ILE A 168 -9.42 -5.29 -4.96
C ILE A 168 -10.17 -4.98 -3.67
N LYS A 169 -11.01 -5.92 -3.25
CA LYS A 169 -11.75 -5.86 -1.98
C LYS A 169 -11.00 -6.70 -0.93
N VAL A 170 -10.75 -6.13 0.23
CA VAL A 170 -10.09 -6.76 1.38
C VAL A 170 -10.95 -6.67 2.61
#